data_7bac3d930d811820147311fe4bc72bb7
#
_entry.id   7bac3d930d811820147311fe4bc72bb7
#
_cell.length_a   1.000
_cell.length_b   1.000
_cell.length_c   1.000
_cell.angle_alpha   90.00
_cell.angle_beta   90.00
_cell.angle_gamma   90.00
#
_symmetry.space_group_name_H-M   'P 1'
#
loop_
_entity.id
_entity.type
_entity.pdbx_description
1 polymer ?
#
loop_
_entity_poly.entity_id
_entity_poly.type
_entity_poly.pdbx_seq_one_letter_code
_entity_poly.pdbx_strand_id
1 'polypeptide(L)'
;MSQYFCSIVDNALCNPAQRMYFDLGEYRYGLTIVGDGEPIVCFHGFSESSYTWDAINLPGYRVVRIDLIGHGDSDIPDEDKAYTIPQMIEDLHTVIYHMVGDSYYLMGYSMGARIALSYALEYESEIKGLILESGSVGIASDTERLERRKADEDLAVHIENHDGAWFATRWAEAPIFESQKQLSEGVEELIYLRRSNNSPYALACTLRGSGQGVMPYVGDKLEKFSVEGLYVSGALDTKYTTI
;
A
#
# COMPACT_ATOMS: atom_id res chain seq x y z
N MET A 1 10.30 -16.84 -23.70
CA MET A 1 9.72 -17.03 -22.34
C MET A 1 10.66 -17.69 -21.31
N SER A 2 11.78 -18.28 -21.71
CA SER A 2 12.68 -19.03 -20.79
C SER A 2 13.78 -18.19 -20.11
N GLN A 3 14.12 -17.00 -20.60
CA GLN A 3 15.20 -16.18 -20.02
C GLN A 3 14.78 -15.34 -18.80
N TYR A 4 13.51 -14.99 -18.68
CA TYR A 4 13.04 -14.21 -17.54
C TYR A 4 12.84 -15.03 -16.27
N PHE A 5 12.53 -16.31 -16.39
CA PHE A 5 12.36 -17.20 -15.23
C PHE A 5 13.70 -17.54 -14.56
N CYS A 6 14.78 -17.64 -15.32
CA CYS A 6 16.11 -17.95 -14.78
C CYS A 6 16.68 -16.80 -13.96
N SER A 7 16.44 -15.53 -14.34
CA SER A 7 16.95 -14.36 -13.61
C SER A 7 16.25 -14.11 -12.27
N ILE A 8 15.00 -14.50 -12.12
CA ILE A 8 14.26 -14.38 -10.83
C ILE A 8 14.76 -15.39 -9.82
N VAL A 9 15.04 -16.62 -10.26
CA VAL A 9 15.54 -17.70 -9.40
C VAL A 9 16.98 -17.43 -8.96
N ASP A 10 17.84 -16.94 -9.85
CA ASP A 10 19.24 -16.64 -9.55
C ASP A 10 19.38 -15.44 -8.58
N ASN A 11 18.51 -14.42 -8.67
CA ASN A 11 18.52 -13.29 -7.71
C ASN A 11 18.00 -13.69 -6.33
N ALA A 12 17.02 -14.58 -6.25
CA ALA A 12 16.52 -15.10 -4.97
C ALA A 12 17.58 -15.94 -4.23
N LEU A 13 18.51 -16.57 -4.97
CA LEU A 13 19.63 -17.32 -4.39
C LEU A 13 20.77 -16.40 -3.92
N CYS A 14 20.95 -15.23 -4.54
CA CYS A 14 22.02 -14.28 -4.18
C CYS A 14 21.65 -13.33 -3.05
N ASN A 15 20.34 -13.03 -2.88
CA ASN A 15 19.85 -12.13 -1.83
C ASN A 15 18.43 -12.54 -1.39
N PRO A 16 18.31 -13.56 -0.50
CA PRO A 16 16.99 -14.04 -0.07
C PRO A 16 16.22 -12.93 0.65
N ALA A 17 14.91 -12.89 0.44
CA ALA A 17 14.02 -11.97 1.13
C ALA A 17 14.15 -12.18 2.65
N GLN A 18 14.48 -11.11 3.37
CA GLN A 18 14.58 -11.12 4.81
C GLN A 18 13.29 -10.58 5.43
N ARG A 19 12.55 -11.46 6.12
CA ARG A 19 11.35 -11.10 6.87
C ARG A 19 11.74 -10.60 8.26
N MET A 20 11.14 -9.48 8.68
CA MET A 20 11.46 -8.82 9.94
C MET A 20 10.18 -8.21 10.56
N TYR A 21 10.27 -7.90 11.84
CA TYR A 21 9.24 -7.15 12.57
C TYR A 21 9.89 -5.97 13.28
N PHE A 22 9.19 -4.84 13.27
CA PHE A 22 9.56 -3.68 14.06
C PHE A 22 8.50 -3.46 15.15
N ASP A 23 8.92 -3.51 16.40
CA ASP A 23 8.06 -3.38 17.57
C ASP A 23 7.99 -1.92 18.04
N LEU A 24 6.78 -1.34 18.00
CA LEU A 24 6.50 0.01 18.51
C LEU A 24 6.09 0.02 20.00
N GLY A 25 6.06 -1.16 20.66
CA GLY A 25 5.65 -1.34 22.03
C GLY A 25 4.17 -1.71 22.21
N GLU A 26 3.27 -1.12 21.45
CA GLU A 26 1.83 -1.44 21.47
C GLU A 26 1.48 -2.46 20.39
N TYR A 27 2.09 -2.36 19.23
CA TYR A 27 1.92 -3.27 18.09
C TYR A 27 3.15 -3.24 17.17
N ARG A 28 3.23 -4.20 16.27
CA ARG A 28 4.38 -4.41 15.39
C ARG A 28 4.01 -4.21 13.93
N TYR A 29 4.96 -3.70 13.17
CA TYR A 29 4.95 -3.70 11.72
C TYR A 29 5.77 -4.86 11.17
N GLY A 30 5.18 -5.63 10.25
CA GLY A 30 5.89 -6.61 9.43
C GLY A 30 6.56 -5.94 8.24
N LEU A 31 7.77 -6.37 7.92
CA LEU A 31 8.47 -5.87 6.75
C LEU A 31 9.33 -6.94 6.09
N THR A 32 9.53 -6.81 4.80
CA THR A 32 10.38 -7.68 4.00
C THR A 32 11.44 -6.85 3.30
N ILE A 33 12.72 -7.20 3.46
CA ILE A 33 13.85 -6.52 2.81
C ILE A 33 14.43 -7.44 1.74
N VAL A 34 14.63 -6.90 0.53
CA VAL A 34 15.21 -7.61 -0.60
C VAL A 34 16.27 -6.74 -1.26
N GLY A 35 17.40 -7.32 -1.58
CA GLY A 35 18.51 -6.61 -2.21
C GLY A 35 19.38 -5.82 -1.24
N ASP A 36 20.33 -5.11 -1.81
CA ASP A 36 21.28 -4.24 -1.16
C ASP A 36 21.49 -2.98 -2.03
N GLY A 37 21.99 -1.91 -1.44
CA GLY A 37 22.20 -0.63 -2.13
C GLY A 37 21.26 0.47 -1.64
N GLU A 38 20.87 1.38 -2.54
CA GLU A 38 20.03 2.52 -2.16
C GLU A 38 18.64 2.09 -1.69
N PRO A 39 18.16 2.62 -0.55
CA PRO A 39 16.88 2.19 -0.02
C PRO A 39 15.70 2.76 -0.82
N ILE A 40 14.74 1.88 -1.09
CA ILE A 40 13.42 2.22 -1.58
C ILE A 40 12.38 1.57 -0.68
N VAL A 41 11.53 2.39 -0.08
CA VAL A 41 10.45 1.94 0.82
C VAL A 41 9.16 1.83 0.04
N CYS A 42 8.43 0.73 0.22
CA CYS A 42 7.25 0.41 -0.57
C CYS A 42 6.02 0.20 0.31
N PHE A 43 4.92 0.91 -0.01
CA PHE A 43 3.62 0.81 0.64
C PHE A 43 2.58 0.20 -0.32
N HIS A 44 1.98 -0.91 0.07
CA HIS A 44 1.00 -1.66 -0.72
C HIS A 44 -0.41 -1.04 -0.71
N GLY A 45 -1.30 -1.55 -1.56
CA GLY A 45 -2.70 -1.14 -1.65
C GLY A 45 -3.61 -1.77 -0.57
N PHE A 46 -4.87 -1.33 -0.52
CA PHE A 46 -5.90 -1.92 0.34
C PHE A 46 -6.09 -3.41 0.05
N SER A 47 -6.20 -4.22 1.09
CA SER A 47 -6.30 -5.68 1.06
C SER A 47 -5.10 -6.42 0.48
N GLU A 48 -4.01 -5.74 0.24
CA GLU A 48 -2.74 -6.28 -0.23
C GLU A 48 -1.74 -6.42 0.95
N SER A 49 -0.47 -6.71 0.64
CA SER A 49 0.62 -6.80 1.61
C SER A 49 1.96 -6.55 0.92
N SER A 50 3.07 -6.70 1.63
CA SER A 50 4.43 -6.64 1.09
C SER A 50 4.63 -7.54 -0.15
N TYR A 51 3.84 -8.58 -0.31
CA TYR A 51 3.86 -9.47 -1.48
C TYR A 51 3.41 -8.80 -2.78
N THR A 52 2.73 -7.66 -2.75
CA THR A 52 2.44 -6.84 -3.95
C THR A 52 3.69 -6.58 -4.77
N TRP A 53 4.82 -6.47 -4.10
CA TRP A 53 6.10 -6.09 -4.67
C TRP A 53 7.00 -7.26 -5.09
N ASP A 54 6.51 -8.52 -5.04
CA ASP A 54 7.32 -9.71 -5.36
C ASP A 54 7.80 -9.73 -6.82
N ALA A 55 6.99 -9.20 -7.73
CA ALA A 55 7.32 -9.13 -9.15
C ALA A 55 8.33 -8.00 -9.49
N ILE A 56 8.61 -7.10 -8.54
CA ILE A 56 9.50 -5.98 -8.77
C ILE A 56 10.94 -6.38 -8.43
N ASN A 57 11.78 -6.35 -9.45
CA ASN A 57 13.22 -6.53 -9.32
C ASN A 57 13.91 -5.20 -9.63
N LEU A 58 14.58 -4.61 -8.64
CA LEU A 58 15.31 -3.36 -8.74
C LEU A 58 16.78 -3.59 -8.37
N PRO A 59 17.62 -4.04 -9.33
CA PRO A 59 19.04 -4.23 -9.07
C PRO A 59 19.72 -2.94 -8.61
N GLY A 60 20.52 -3.01 -7.53
CA GLY A 60 21.19 -1.87 -6.94
C GLY A 60 20.34 -1.11 -5.92
N TYR A 61 19.14 -1.58 -5.63
CA TYR A 61 18.30 -1.04 -4.57
C TYR A 61 18.07 -2.07 -3.45
N ARG A 62 17.98 -1.57 -2.23
CA ARG A 62 17.47 -2.28 -1.07
C ARG A 62 15.98 -1.97 -0.94
N VAL A 63 15.14 -2.90 -1.38
CA VAL A 63 13.68 -2.73 -1.39
C VAL A 63 13.13 -3.13 -0.02
N VAL A 64 12.60 -2.17 0.72
CA VAL A 64 11.98 -2.34 2.03
C VAL A 64 10.46 -2.26 1.86
N ARG A 65 9.82 -3.40 1.95
CA ARG A 65 8.38 -3.56 1.73
C ARG A 65 7.71 -3.66 3.08
N ILE A 66 6.87 -2.69 3.44
CA ILE A 66 6.20 -2.65 4.74
C ILE A 66 4.76 -3.16 4.57
N ASP A 67 4.38 -4.09 5.43
CA ASP A 67 2.97 -4.42 5.61
C ASP A 67 2.32 -3.30 6.43
N LEU A 68 1.36 -2.59 5.86
CA LEU A 68 0.63 -1.55 6.58
C LEU A 68 -0.18 -2.16 7.73
N ILE A 69 -0.43 -1.38 8.78
CA ILE A 69 -1.16 -1.86 9.94
C ILE A 69 -2.48 -2.55 9.55
N GLY A 70 -2.78 -3.68 10.16
CA GLY A 70 -3.95 -4.49 9.82
C GLY A 70 -3.82 -5.34 8.56
N HIS A 71 -2.65 -5.35 7.90
CA HIS A 71 -2.41 -6.11 6.68
C HIS A 71 -1.16 -7.00 6.80
N GLY A 72 -1.12 -8.05 5.98
CA GLY A 72 0.02 -8.95 5.90
C GLY A 72 0.40 -9.53 7.27
N ASP A 73 1.66 -9.34 7.67
CA ASP A 73 2.17 -9.81 8.97
C ASP A 73 2.28 -8.68 10.02
N SER A 74 1.77 -7.47 9.73
CA SER A 74 1.60 -6.45 10.74
C SER A 74 0.47 -6.79 11.69
N ASP A 75 0.59 -6.34 12.93
CA ASP A 75 -0.44 -6.58 13.95
C ASP A 75 -1.78 -5.95 13.58
N ILE A 76 -2.84 -6.39 14.24
CA ILE A 76 -4.23 -5.93 14.09
C ILE A 76 -4.67 -5.32 15.43
N PRO A 77 -4.34 -4.04 15.69
CA PRO A 77 -4.76 -3.39 16.93
C PRO A 77 -6.28 -3.24 17.02
N ASP A 78 -6.80 -3.30 18.24
CA ASP A 78 -8.21 -3.03 18.54
C ASP A 78 -8.52 -1.52 18.57
N GLU A 79 -7.49 -0.68 18.49
CA GLU A 79 -7.60 0.77 18.61
C GLU A 79 -7.77 1.41 17.22
N ASP A 80 -8.91 2.05 16.99
CA ASP A 80 -9.25 2.74 15.74
C ASP A 80 -8.19 3.76 15.30
N LYS A 81 -7.52 4.39 16.28
CA LYS A 81 -6.49 5.40 16.04
C LYS A 81 -5.33 4.85 15.22
N ALA A 82 -4.93 3.59 15.43
CA ALA A 82 -3.82 2.96 14.71
C ALA A 82 -4.03 2.93 13.17
N TYR A 83 -5.28 2.92 12.71
CA TYR A 83 -5.63 2.87 11.30
C TYR A 83 -5.78 4.26 10.65
N THR A 84 -5.63 5.34 11.42
CA THR A 84 -5.74 6.70 10.87
C THR A 84 -4.48 7.12 10.11
N ILE A 85 -4.63 7.92 9.06
CA ILE A 85 -3.50 8.42 8.27
C ILE A 85 -2.45 9.14 9.15
N PRO A 86 -2.81 10.06 10.06
CA PRO A 86 -1.81 10.73 10.91
C PRO A 86 -1.01 9.75 11.77
N GLN A 87 -1.67 8.79 12.47
CA GLN A 87 -0.97 7.83 13.30
C GLN A 87 -0.09 6.91 12.46
N MET A 88 -0.61 6.43 11.33
CA MET A 88 0.14 5.56 10.44
C MET A 88 1.41 6.25 9.89
N ILE A 89 1.34 7.55 9.60
CA ILE A 89 2.51 8.33 9.16
C ILE A 89 3.56 8.45 10.27
N GLU A 90 3.16 8.70 11.52
CA GLU A 90 4.07 8.75 12.67
C GLU A 90 4.75 7.39 12.90
N ASP A 91 3.98 6.32 12.85
CA ASP A 91 4.47 4.95 13.02
C ASP A 91 5.46 4.58 11.91
N LEU A 92 5.06 4.79 10.66
CA LEU A 92 5.89 4.50 9.49
C LEU A 92 7.20 5.30 9.52
N HIS A 93 7.15 6.57 9.96
CA HIS A 93 8.37 7.36 10.12
C HIS A 93 9.31 6.73 11.15
N THR A 94 8.78 6.30 12.30
CA THR A 94 9.56 5.60 13.32
C THR A 94 10.18 4.31 12.78
N VAL A 95 9.39 3.49 12.09
CA VAL A 95 9.86 2.24 11.47
C VAL A 95 10.96 2.53 10.43
N ILE A 96 10.72 3.46 9.52
CA ILE A 96 11.65 3.78 8.43
C ILE A 96 12.94 4.38 8.97
N TYR A 97 12.86 5.33 9.90
CA TYR A 97 14.03 5.95 10.49
C TYR A 97 15.00 4.91 11.10
N HIS A 98 14.46 3.92 11.82
CA HIS A 98 15.28 2.89 12.48
C HIS A 98 15.76 1.79 11.52
N MET A 99 14.96 1.45 10.49
CA MET A 99 15.26 0.33 9.60
C MET A 99 16.01 0.75 8.33
N VAL A 100 15.86 2.01 7.93
CA VAL A 100 16.35 2.53 6.65
C VAL A 100 17.28 3.72 6.84
N GLY A 101 16.93 4.66 7.70
CA GLY A 101 17.60 5.94 7.90
C GLY A 101 16.78 7.11 7.36
N ASP A 102 17.45 8.21 7.06
CA ASP A 102 16.87 9.51 6.75
C ASP A 102 17.02 9.94 5.27
N SER A 103 17.30 8.98 4.37
CA SER A 103 17.49 9.31 2.95
C SER A 103 17.15 8.11 2.08
N TYR A 104 15.95 8.11 1.45
CA TYR A 104 15.42 6.98 0.70
C TYR A 104 14.46 7.43 -0.41
N TYR A 105 14.18 6.51 -1.37
CA TYR A 105 13.05 6.64 -2.29
C TYR A 105 11.80 6.07 -1.64
N LEU A 106 10.65 6.66 -1.95
CA LEU A 106 9.37 6.19 -1.46
C LEU A 106 8.46 5.78 -2.63
N MET A 107 7.89 4.59 -2.55
CA MET A 107 6.98 4.05 -3.56
C MET A 107 5.68 3.62 -2.91
N GLY A 108 4.55 3.95 -3.52
CA GLY A 108 3.25 3.52 -3.05
C GLY A 108 2.31 3.12 -4.17
N TYR A 109 1.46 2.14 -3.89
CA TYR A 109 0.40 1.68 -4.80
C TYR A 109 -0.97 1.95 -4.20
N SER A 110 -1.88 2.59 -4.94
CA SER A 110 -3.27 2.81 -4.59
C SER A 110 -3.44 3.47 -3.20
N MET A 111 -3.93 2.76 -2.18
CA MET A 111 -3.96 3.24 -0.79
C MET A 111 -2.56 3.63 -0.32
N GLY A 112 -1.57 2.78 -0.55
CA GLY A 112 -0.17 3.05 -0.21
C GLY A 112 0.39 4.28 -0.93
N ALA A 113 -0.05 4.58 -2.14
CA ALA A 113 0.35 5.80 -2.84
C ALA A 113 -0.21 7.06 -2.16
N ARG A 114 -1.45 7.01 -1.66
CA ARG A 114 -2.06 8.11 -0.90
C ARG A 114 -1.35 8.34 0.45
N ILE A 115 -1.00 7.25 1.13
CA ILE A 115 -0.22 7.29 2.37
C ILE A 115 1.19 7.81 2.09
N ALA A 116 1.85 7.32 1.04
CA ALA A 116 3.18 7.77 0.63
C ALA A 116 3.21 9.27 0.29
N LEU A 117 2.21 9.78 -0.41
CA LEU A 117 2.11 11.22 -0.69
C LEU A 117 1.91 12.03 0.59
N SER A 118 1.01 11.60 1.48
CA SER A 118 0.79 12.28 2.76
C SER A 118 2.04 12.25 3.64
N TYR A 119 2.74 11.13 3.66
CA TYR A 119 4.02 10.95 4.34
C TYR A 119 5.11 11.87 3.77
N ALA A 120 5.26 11.90 2.44
CA ALA A 120 6.27 12.72 1.77
C ALA A 120 6.05 14.22 1.98
N LEU A 121 4.80 14.67 2.12
CA LEU A 121 4.49 16.08 2.46
C LEU A 121 4.85 16.45 3.90
N GLU A 122 4.96 15.48 4.81
CA GLU A 122 5.38 15.71 6.21
C GLU A 122 6.90 15.59 6.38
N TYR A 123 7.53 14.63 5.71
CA TYR A 123 8.96 14.31 5.82
C TYR A 123 9.71 14.54 4.50
N GLU A 124 9.42 15.63 3.82
CA GLU A 124 9.93 15.96 2.48
C GLU A 124 11.46 15.89 2.38
N SER A 125 12.17 16.34 3.42
CA SER A 125 13.64 16.40 3.43
C SER A 125 14.33 15.03 3.43
N GLU A 126 13.61 13.97 3.74
CA GLU A 126 14.13 12.59 3.79
C GLU A 126 13.93 11.85 2.45
N ILE A 127 13.08 12.38 1.57
CA ILE A 127 12.64 11.70 0.34
C ILE A 127 13.52 12.14 -0.84
N LYS A 128 14.26 11.19 -1.42
CA LYS A 128 15.05 11.37 -2.65
C LYS A 128 14.21 11.45 -3.92
N GLY A 129 13.11 10.76 -3.93
CA GLY A 129 12.15 10.70 -5.03
C GLY A 129 10.93 9.90 -4.65
N LEU A 130 9.79 10.22 -5.27
CA LEU A 130 8.49 9.66 -4.95
C LEU A 130 7.88 8.96 -6.16
N ILE A 131 7.47 7.69 -6.02
CA ILE A 131 6.80 6.92 -7.06
C ILE A 131 5.38 6.60 -6.58
N LEU A 132 4.39 7.08 -7.31
CA LEU A 132 2.98 6.89 -6.98
C LEU A 132 2.27 6.13 -8.09
N GLU A 133 1.86 4.90 -7.80
CA GLU A 133 1.07 4.09 -8.72
C GLU A 133 -0.40 4.15 -8.34
N SER A 134 -1.26 4.62 -9.28
CA SER A 134 -2.72 4.69 -9.12
C SER A 134 -3.15 5.35 -7.80
N GLY A 135 -2.47 6.42 -7.41
CA GLY A 135 -2.76 7.23 -6.23
C GLY A 135 -3.65 8.42 -6.54
N SER A 136 -4.02 9.16 -5.50
CA SER A 136 -4.74 10.43 -5.63
C SER A 136 -4.36 11.40 -4.52
N VAL A 137 -4.63 12.68 -4.75
CA VAL A 137 -4.45 13.76 -3.77
C VAL A 137 -5.57 13.85 -2.75
N GLY A 138 -6.52 12.92 -2.77
CA GLY A 138 -7.76 12.98 -1.99
C GLY A 138 -8.92 13.62 -2.74
N ILE A 139 -10.03 13.79 -2.07
CA ILE A 139 -11.27 14.35 -2.63
C ILE A 139 -11.41 15.79 -2.14
N ALA A 140 -11.37 16.77 -3.07
CA ALA A 140 -11.46 18.18 -2.75
C ALA A 140 -12.87 18.60 -2.30
N SER A 141 -13.91 18.06 -2.95
CA SER A 141 -15.30 18.37 -2.66
C SER A 141 -15.76 17.75 -1.34
N ASP A 142 -16.24 18.55 -0.41
CA ASP A 142 -16.79 18.07 0.88
C ASP A 142 -17.99 17.14 0.68
N THR A 143 -18.83 17.42 -0.31
CA THR A 143 -20.00 16.58 -0.64
C THR A 143 -19.56 15.21 -1.15
N GLU A 144 -18.66 15.18 -2.13
CA GLU A 144 -18.15 13.91 -2.66
C GLU A 144 -17.37 13.11 -1.61
N ARG A 145 -16.64 13.81 -0.74
CA ARG A 145 -15.93 13.19 0.37
C ARG A 145 -16.90 12.54 1.37
N LEU A 146 -18.02 13.21 1.68
CA LEU A 146 -19.05 12.66 2.55
C LEU A 146 -19.74 11.44 1.93
N GLU A 147 -20.07 11.49 0.63
CA GLU A 147 -20.63 10.36 -0.11
C GLU A 147 -19.66 9.17 -0.13
N ARG A 148 -18.39 9.46 -0.38
CA ARG A 148 -17.35 8.41 -0.34
C ARG A 148 -17.19 7.81 1.06
N ARG A 149 -17.19 8.62 2.11
CA ARG A 149 -17.12 8.15 3.49
C ARG A 149 -18.29 7.23 3.83
N LYS A 150 -19.49 7.58 3.36
CA LYS A 150 -20.67 6.72 3.54
C LYS A 150 -20.50 5.39 2.80
N ALA A 151 -20.02 5.41 1.56
CA ALA A 151 -19.78 4.19 0.80
C ALA A 151 -18.67 3.31 1.42
N ASP A 152 -17.61 3.92 1.97
CA ASP A 152 -16.56 3.21 2.70
C ASP A 152 -17.13 2.58 3.99
N GLU A 153 -18.02 3.26 4.74
CA GLU A 153 -18.68 2.71 5.92
C GLU A 153 -19.65 1.58 5.57
N ASP A 154 -20.46 1.74 4.53
CA ASP A 154 -21.37 0.69 4.07
C ASP A 154 -20.57 -0.58 3.70
N LEU A 155 -19.44 -0.42 3.02
CA LEU A 155 -18.55 -1.54 2.70
C LEU A 155 -17.92 -2.15 3.96
N ALA A 156 -17.45 -1.34 4.90
CA ALA A 156 -16.87 -1.81 6.17
C ALA A 156 -17.86 -2.69 6.95
N VAL A 157 -19.10 -2.23 7.10
CA VAL A 157 -20.18 -3.01 7.75
C VAL A 157 -20.44 -4.34 7.03
N HIS A 158 -20.43 -4.34 5.68
CA HIS A 158 -20.59 -5.60 4.94
C HIS A 158 -19.41 -6.55 5.17
N ILE A 159 -18.19 -6.04 5.18
CA ILE A 159 -16.99 -6.84 5.43
C ILE A 159 -17.03 -7.47 6.84
N GLU A 160 -17.39 -6.70 7.86
CA GLU A 160 -17.47 -7.21 9.25
C GLU A 160 -18.50 -8.32 9.45
N ASN A 161 -19.53 -8.36 8.62
CA ASN A 161 -20.57 -9.39 8.68
C ASN A 161 -20.26 -10.65 7.87
N HIS A 162 -19.07 -10.71 7.25
CA HIS A 162 -18.65 -11.84 6.40
C HIS A 162 -17.19 -12.22 6.70
N ASP A 163 -16.71 -13.28 6.04
CA ASP A 163 -15.32 -13.71 6.13
C ASP A 163 -14.44 -13.13 5.01
N GLY A 164 -13.14 -13.40 5.10
CA GLY A 164 -12.18 -12.95 4.09
C GLY A 164 -12.42 -13.57 2.70
N ALA A 165 -12.97 -14.77 2.62
CA ALA A 165 -13.31 -15.43 1.35
C ALA A 165 -14.44 -14.69 0.62
N TRP A 166 -15.48 -14.29 1.35
CA TRP A 166 -16.54 -13.44 0.83
C TRP A 166 -15.98 -12.11 0.33
N PHE A 167 -15.14 -11.47 1.14
CA PHE A 167 -14.49 -10.21 0.74
C PHE A 167 -13.68 -10.37 -0.54
N ALA A 168 -12.82 -11.39 -0.62
CA ALA A 168 -11.96 -11.61 -1.79
C ALA A 168 -12.80 -11.78 -3.07
N THR A 169 -13.88 -12.56 -3.00
CA THR A 169 -14.81 -12.76 -4.12
C THR A 169 -15.49 -11.45 -4.51
N ARG A 170 -16.04 -10.73 -3.53
CA ARG A 170 -16.79 -9.49 -3.80
C ARG A 170 -15.89 -8.37 -4.30
N TRP A 171 -14.67 -8.28 -3.74
CA TRP A 171 -13.70 -7.26 -4.13
C TRP A 171 -13.19 -7.45 -5.55
N ALA A 172 -12.99 -8.71 -5.98
CA ALA A 172 -12.59 -9.03 -7.35
C ALA A 172 -13.61 -8.60 -8.43
N GLU A 173 -14.88 -8.44 -8.05
CA GLU A 173 -15.94 -7.97 -8.95
C GLU A 173 -15.93 -6.45 -9.17
N ALA A 174 -15.14 -5.69 -8.38
CA ALA A 174 -15.10 -4.24 -8.52
C ALA A 174 -14.56 -3.83 -9.90
N PRO A 175 -15.19 -2.81 -10.56
CA PRO A 175 -14.83 -2.42 -11.94
C PRO A 175 -13.36 -2.08 -12.14
N ILE A 176 -12.67 -1.61 -11.10
CA ILE A 176 -11.24 -1.27 -11.16
C ILE A 176 -10.35 -2.50 -11.39
N PHE A 177 -10.86 -3.72 -11.18
CA PHE A 177 -10.14 -4.98 -11.37
C PHE A 177 -10.57 -5.74 -12.63
N GLU A 178 -11.34 -5.12 -13.52
CA GLU A 178 -11.80 -5.79 -14.76
C GLU A 178 -10.64 -6.35 -15.60
N SER A 179 -9.51 -5.65 -15.63
CA SER A 179 -8.31 -6.12 -16.33
C SER A 179 -7.68 -7.38 -15.71
N GLN A 180 -7.91 -7.63 -14.42
CA GLN A 180 -7.39 -8.82 -13.74
C GLN A 180 -8.05 -10.11 -14.22
N LYS A 181 -9.26 -10.04 -14.77
CA LYS A 181 -9.95 -11.20 -15.39
C LYS A 181 -9.24 -11.76 -16.62
N GLN A 182 -8.20 -11.08 -17.11
CA GLN A 182 -7.36 -11.54 -18.23
C GLN A 182 -6.05 -12.20 -17.77
N LEU A 183 -5.84 -12.30 -16.45
CA LEU A 183 -4.68 -12.96 -15.88
C LEU A 183 -4.78 -14.48 -16.03
N SER A 184 -3.66 -15.18 -15.84
CA SER A 184 -3.68 -16.64 -15.79
C SER A 184 -4.37 -17.13 -14.51
N GLU A 185 -5.01 -18.29 -14.58
CA GLU A 185 -5.73 -18.91 -13.46
C GLU A 185 -4.88 -18.97 -12.17
N GLY A 186 -3.58 -19.32 -12.28
CA GLY A 186 -2.70 -19.39 -11.11
C GLY A 186 -2.40 -18.01 -10.49
N VAL A 187 -2.42 -16.92 -11.27
CA VAL A 187 -2.26 -15.55 -10.74
C VAL A 187 -3.56 -15.08 -10.09
N GLU A 188 -4.71 -15.39 -10.69
CA GLU A 188 -6.02 -15.08 -10.10
C GLU A 188 -6.20 -15.79 -8.76
N GLU A 189 -5.85 -17.08 -8.68
CA GLU A 189 -5.88 -17.86 -7.44
C GLU A 189 -4.97 -17.26 -6.37
N LEU A 190 -3.76 -16.85 -6.73
CA LEU A 190 -2.84 -16.22 -5.80
C LEU A 190 -3.38 -14.90 -5.24
N ILE A 191 -3.98 -14.07 -6.10
CA ILE A 191 -4.62 -12.81 -5.69
C ILE A 191 -5.80 -13.10 -4.75
N TYR A 192 -6.63 -14.09 -5.09
CA TYR A 192 -7.75 -14.52 -4.25
C TYR A 192 -7.27 -14.97 -2.87
N LEU A 193 -6.27 -15.84 -2.80
CA LEU A 193 -5.72 -16.35 -1.54
C LEU A 193 -5.15 -15.21 -0.67
N ARG A 194 -4.42 -14.28 -1.27
CA ARG A 194 -3.88 -13.11 -0.54
C ARG A 194 -5.01 -12.24 0.04
N ARG A 195 -6.05 -11.97 -0.74
CA ARG A 195 -7.21 -11.18 -0.30
C ARG A 195 -8.05 -11.89 0.75
N SER A 196 -8.27 -13.19 0.61
CA SER A 196 -9.07 -13.98 1.55
C SER A 196 -8.43 -14.17 2.92
N ASN A 197 -7.10 -14.01 3.02
CA ASN A 197 -6.37 -14.10 4.28
C ASN A 197 -6.43 -12.81 5.13
N ASN A 198 -6.98 -11.72 4.60
CA ASN A 198 -7.13 -10.50 5.40
C ASN A 198 -8.17 -10.68 6.51
N SER A 199 -7.93 -10.03 7.65
CA SER A 199 -8.91 -9.90 8.72
C SER A 199 -10.05 -8.97 8.29
N PRO A 200 -11.32 -9.42 8.31
CA PRO A 200 -12.45 -8.53 8.03
C PRO A 200 -12.50 -7.31 8.95
N TYR A 201 -12.20 -7.49 10.23
CA TYR A 201 -12.09 -6.41 11.20
C TYR A 201 -11.05 -5.36 10.78
N ALA A 202 -9.83 -5.80 10.45
CA ALA A 202 -8.74 -4.89 10.05
C ALA A 202 -9.06 -4.14 8.76
N LEU A 203 -9.68 -4.81 7.76
CA LEU A 203 -10.12 -4.16 6.54
C LEU A 203 -11.18 -3.08 6.80
N ALA A 204 -12.14 -3.35 7.69
CA ALA A 204 -13.17 -2.38 8.07
C ALA A 204 -12.56 -1.18 8.80
N CYS A 205 -11.66 -1.41 9.76
CA CYS A 205 -10.93 -0.35 10.46
C CYS A 205 -10.09 0.50 9.48
N THR A 206 -9.45 -0.14 8.49
CA THR A 206 -8.70 0.56 7.44
C THR A 206 -9.60 1.47 6.61
N LEU A 207 -10.80 1.02 6.20
CA LEU A 207 -11.74 1.87 5.47
C LEU A 207 -12.18 3.07 6.28
N ARG A 208 -12.44 2.89 7.58
CA ARG A 208 -12.86 3.95 8.52
C ARG A 208 -11.73 4.93 8.84
N GLY A 209 -10.49 4.46 8.98
CA GLY A 209 -9.35 5.27 9.42
C GLY A 209 -8.55 5.90 8.28
N SER A 210 -8.44 5.22 7.13
CA SER A 210 -7.59 5.63 6.00
C SER A 210 -8.25 5.47 4.62
N GLY A 211 -9.56 5.24 4.56
CA GLY A 211 -10.34 5.26 3.33
C GLY A 211 -10.30 6.63 2.62
N GLN A 212 -10.68 6.67 1.35
CA GLN A 212 -10.65 7.91 0.57
C GLN A 212 -11.60 8.99 1.12
N GLY A 213 -12.67 8.57 1.80
CA GLY A 213 -13.65 9.49 2.38
C GLY A 213 -13.19 10.19 3.66
N VAL A 214 -12.14 9.67 4.32
CA VAL A 214 -11.60 10.26 5.57
C VAL A 214 -10.21 10.88 5.39
N MET A 215 -9.47 10.50 4.34
CA MET A 215 -8.16 11.09 4.10
C MET A 215 -8.28 12.59 3.75
N PRO A 216 -7.32 13.42 4.19
CA PRO A 216 -7.32 14.84 3.84
C PRO A 216 -7.05 15.03 2.34
N TYR A 217 -7.65 16.07 1.77
CA TYR A 217 -7.24 16.57 0.46
C TYR A 217 -5.89 17.30 0.60
N VAL A 218 -4.94 16.90 -0.21
CA VAL A 218 -3.56 17.44 -0.15
C VAL A 218 -3.13 18.15 -1.44
N GLY A 219 -4.03 18.29 -2.42
CA GLY A 219 -3.72 18.89 -3.72
C GLY A 219 -3.12 20.30 -3.62
N ASP A 220 -3.64 21.13 -2.72
CA ASP A 220 -3.16 22.50 -2.52
C ASP A 220 -1.71 22.58 -1.99
N LYS A 221 -1.20 21.50 -1.40
CA LYS A 221 0.17 21.45 -0.88
C LYS A 221 1.20 21.15 -1.97
N LEU A 222 0.77 20.58 -3.11
CA LEU A 222 1.67 20.14 -4.18
C LEU A 222 2.40 21.29 -4.88
N GLU A 223 1.83 22.50 -4.90
CA GLU A 223 2.51 23.66 -5.51
C GLU A 223 3.86 24.00 -4.86
N LYS A 224 4.05 23.61 -3.60
CA LYS A 224 5.29 23.85 -2.83
C LYS A 224 6.13 22.61 -2.65
N PHE A 225 5.64 21.47 -3.10
CA PHE A 225 6.31 20.19 -2.96
C PHE A 225 7.45 20.09 -3.98
N SER A 226 8.67 19.85 -3.53
CA SER A 226 9.88 19.95 -4.35
C SER A 226 10.52 18.60 -4.68
N VAL A 227 10.04 17.50 -4.08
CA VAL A 227 10.56 16.17 -4.36
C VAL A 227 10.17 15.75 -5.78
N GLU A 228 11.14 15.26 -6.53
CA GLU A 228 10.92 14.71 -7.86
C GLU A 228 9.99 13.49 -7.78
N GLY A 229 8.91 13.49 -8.57
CA GLY A 229 7.89 12.45 -8.52
C GLY A 229 7.64 11.78 -9.86
N LEU A 230 7.40 10.46 -9.83
CA LEU A 230 6.89 9.69 -10.95
C LEU A 230 5.48 9.20 -10.63
N TYR A 231 4.51 9.60 -11.45
CA TYR A 231 3.16 9.04 -11.37
C TYR A 231 2.97 7.96 -12.43
N VAL A 232 2.46 6.81 -12.01
CA VAL A 232 2.20 5.65 -12.89
C VAL A 232 0.73 5.26 -12.79
N SER A 233 0.09 4.99 -13.91
CA SER A 233 -1.25 4.42 -13.96
C SER A 233 -1.36 3.38 -15.07
N GLY A 234 -2.21 2.38 -14.87
CA GLY A 234 -2.51 1.40 -15.91
C GLY A 234 -3.28 2.05 -17.07
N ALA A 235 -2.93 1.76 -18.32
CA ALA A 235 -3.60 2.32 -19.50
C ALA A 235 -5.11 1.99 -19.58
N LEU A 236 -5.54 0.91 -18.91
CA LEU A 236 -6.94 0.49 -18.82
C LEU A 236 -7.65 1.06 -17.59
N ASP A 237 -6.94 1.74 -16.70
CA ASP A 237 -7.50 2.36 -15.52
C ASP A 237 -7.98 3.77 -15.82
N THR A 238 -9.22 3.90 -16.25
CA THR A 238 -9.82 5.19 -16.62
C THR A 238 -9.91 6.17 -15.46
N LYS A 239 -9.97 5.68 -14.23
CA LYS A 239 -10.03 6.52 -13.04
C LYS A 239 -8.71 7.25 -12.79
N TYR A 240 -7.60 6.52 -12.81
CA TYR A 240 -6.30 7.06 -12.44
C TYR A 240 -5.48 7.61 -13.61
N THR A 241 -5.94 7.42 -14.85
CA THR A 241 -5.38 8.09 -16.04
C THR A 241 -5.88 9.52 -16.25
N THR A 242 -6.93 9.94 -15.54
CA THR A 242 -7.54 11.27 -15.64
C THR A 242 -7.31 12.17 -14.42
N ILE A 243 -6.50 11.74 -13.49
CA ILE A 243 -6.12 12.52 -12.29
C ILE A 243 -5.02 13.53 -12.60
#